data_8a19f69f4d922611be796eab3eae0df0
#
_entry.id   8a19f69f4d922611be796eab3eae0df0
#
_cell.length_a   1.000
_cell.length_b   1.000
_cell.length_c   1.000
_cell.angle_alpha   90.00
_cell.angle_beta   90.00
_cell.angle_gamma   90.00
#
_symmetry.space_group_name_H-M   'P 1'
#
loop_
_entity.id
_entity.type
_entity.pdbx_description
1 polymer ?
#
loop_
_entity_poly.entity_id
_entity_poly.type
_entity_poly.pdbx_seq_one_letter_code
_entity_poly.pdbx_strand_id
1 'polypeptide(L)'
;MVTQISRFDFLKDPVGVIRAYKQAKKHVDMQLVLAGGGATDDPEGPAVMEQVHKEAEKDKDVFVLFLPPASDIEINALQRGSTIILQKSLREGFGLTVSEAMWKGKPTIASAVGGIPLQVSHKYSGILTHSVQGTAHWIKQLINEPEFARKLGQNGKEHIKNNFLITRHIKDYMLLFISLFHKGKEVVYL
;
A
#
# COMPACT_ATOMS: atom_id res chain seq x y z
N MET A 1 6.36 -10.27 9.26
CA MET A 1 7.06 -9.18 8.55
C MET A 1 6.03 -8.17 8.07
N VAL A 2 6.28 -6.89 8.34
CA VAL A 2 5.48 -5.75 7.89
C VAL A 2 6.32 -5.00 6.86
N THR A 3 5.75 -4.60 5.72
CA THR A 3 6.56 -4.06 4.60
C THR A 3 5.89 -2.81 4.02
N GLN A 4 6.69 -1.78 3.74
CA GLN A 4 6.31 -0.70 2.83
C GLN A 4 7.21 -0.75 1.60
N ILE A 5 6.59 -0.73 0.42
CA ILE A 5 7.29 -0.66 -0.86
C ILE A 5 6.95 0.67 -1.52
N SER A 6 7.95 1.53 -1.60
CA SER A 6 7.79 2.88 -2.17
C SER A 6 9.15 3.48 -2.48
N ARG A 7 9.17 4.55 -3.27
CA ARG A 7 10.37 5.38 -3.36
C ARG A 7 10.73 5.93 -1.98
N PHE A 8 12.02 6.17 -1.77
CA PHE A 8 12.52 6.84 -0.57
C PHE A 8 12.46 8.36 -0.77
N ASP A 9 11.25 8.90 -0.71
CA ASP A 9 11.00 10.34 -0.75
C ASP A 9 10.14 10.79 0.46
N PHE A 10 10.10 12.09 0.69
CA PHE A 10 9.37 12.68 1.81
C PHE A 10 7.86 12.36 1.76
N LEU A 11 7.27 12.32 0.57
CA LEU A 11 5.84 12.09 0.41
C LEU A 11 5.39 10.67 0.79
N LYS A 12 6.32 9.70 0.78
CA LYS A 12 6.08 8.32 1.18
C LYS A 12 6.29 8.06 2.68
N ASP A 13 6.78 9.06 3.41
CA ASP A 13 6.95 9.09 4.87
C ASP A 13 7.59 7.82 5.47
N PRO A 14 8.75 7.36 4.95
CA PRO A 14 9.39 6.15 5.46
C PRO A 14 9.79 6.29 6.94
N VAL A 15 10.13 7.49 7.39
CA VAL A 15 10.45 7.80 8.79
C VAL A 15 9.21 7.60 9.67
N GLY A 16 8.04 8.07 9.24
CA GLY A 16 6.78 7.84 9.94
C GLY A 16 6.38 6.36 10.00
N VAL A 17 6.75 5.58 8.98
CA VAL A 17 6.57 4.11 8.99
C VAL A 17 7.42 3.48 10.09
N ILE A 18 8.72 3.83 10.19
CA ILE A 18 9.60 3.32 11.25
C ILE A 18 9.07 3.70 12.63
N ARG A 19 8.59 4.92 12.80
CA ARG A 19 8.00 5.37 14.07
C ARG A 19 6.73 4.60 14.45
N ALA A 20 5.86 4.31 13.46
CA ALA A 20 4.68 3.49 13.70
C ALA A 20 5.06 2.05 14.06
N TYR A 21 6.01 1.47 13.35
CA TYR A 21 6.57 0.17 13.65
C TYR A 21 7.15 0.11 15.06
N LYS A 22 8.03 1.05 15.45
CA LYS A 22 8.61 1.10 16.79
C LYS A 22 7.56 1.18 17.91
N GLN A 23 6.46 1.91 17.69
CA GLN A 23 5.36 1.94 18.65
C GLN A 23 4.64 0.59 18.74
N ALA A 24 4.35 -0.05 17.61
CA ALA A 24 3.69 -1.35 17.61
C ALA A 24 4.59 -2.47 18.17
N LYS A 25 5.90 -2.45 17.87
CA LYS A 25 6.90 -3.42 18.34
C LYS A 25 7.00 -3.55 19.84
N LYS A 26 6.60 -2.52 20.59
CA LYS A 26 6.52 -2.60 22.07
C LYS A 26 5.51 -3.65 22.56
N HIS A 27 4.62 -4.11 21.70
CA HIS A 27 3.49 -4.99 22.06
C HIS A 27 3.44 -6.28 21.25
N VAL A 28 4.10 -6.34 20.10
CA VAL A 28 4.08 -7.50 19.19
C VAL A 28 5.45 -7.69 18.56
N ASP A 29 5.89 -8.94 18.43
CA ASP A 29 7.15 -9.26 17.77
C ASP A 29 6.97 -9.25 16.24
N MET A 30 7.84 -8.50 15.56
CA MET A 30 7.76 -8.33 14.10
C MET A 30 9.04 -7.72 13.53
N GLN A 31 9.19 -7.89 12.22
CA GLN A 31 10.22 -7.23 11.42
C GLN A 31 9.59 -6.20 10.49
N LEU A 32 10.30 -5.11 10.23
CA LEU A 32 9.96 -4.10 9.23
C LEU A 32 10.90 -4.19 8.03
N VAL A 33 10.33 -4.19 6.84
CA VAL A 33 11.05 -4.01 5.59
C VAL A 33 10.58 -2.74 4.91
N LEU A 34 11.50 -1.82 4.66
CA LEU A 34 11.33 -0.69 3.75
C LEU A 34 12.08 -1.01 2.47
N ALA A 35 11.39 -1.09 1.34
CA ALA A 35 11.98 -1.48 0.08
C ALA A 35 11.57 -0.53 -1.04
N GLY A 36 12.51 -0.21 -1.92
CA GLY A 36 12.24 0.60 -3.11
C GLY A 36 13.47 1.31 -3.63
N GLY A 37 13.30 2.10 -4.68
CA GLY A 37 14.35 2.90 -5.29
C GLY A 37 14.33 4.36 -4.83
N GLY A 38 15.37 5.09 -5.19
CA GLY A 38 15.36 6.55 -5.19
C GLY A 38 14.68 7.09 -6.46
N ALA A 39 14.25 8.34 -6.41
CA ALA A 39 13.96 9.10 -7.62
C ALA A 39 15.26 9.77 -8.05
N THR A 40 15.71 9.51 -9.27
CA THR A 40 16.97 10.08 -9.80
C THR A 40 16.89 11.60 -9.97
N ASP A 41 15.70 12.13 -10.01
CA ASP A 41 15.34 13.53 -10.18
C ASP A 41 14.89 14.22 -8.87
N ASP A 42 14.91 13.49 -7.74
CA ASP A 42 14.52 14.04 -6.44
C ASP A 42 15.74 14.48 -5.62
N PRO A 43 15.96 15.79 -5.49
CA PRO A 43 17.09 16.31 -4.70
C PRO A 43 16.97 16.02 -3.20
N GLU A 44 15.79 15.69 -2.71
CA GLU A 44 15.52 15.38 -1.28
C GLU A 44 15.82 13.92 -0.92
N GLY A 45 15.92 13.03 -1.91
CA GLY A 45 16.09 11.59 -1.70
C GLY A 45 17.24 11.21 -0.77
N PRO A 46 18.47 11.76 -0.96
CA PRO A 46 19.60 11.48 -0.07
C PRO A 46 19.35 11.90 1.39
N ALA A 47 18.72 13.06 1.61
CA ALA A 47 18.41 13.54 2.96
C ALA A 47 17.33 12.66 3.65
N VAL A 48 16.36 12.17 2.89
CA VAL A 48 15.35 11.22 3.39
C VAL A 48 16.00 9.90 3.76
N MET A 49 16.92 9.37 2.93
CA MET A 49 17.66 8.15 3.22
C MET A 49 18.50 8.26 4.48
N GLU A 50 19.19 9.38 4.68
CA GLU A 50 19.94 9.63 5.92
C GLU A 50 19.03 9.59 7.16
N GLN A 51 17.86 10.24 7.07
CA GLN A 51 16.86 10.20 8.16
C GLN A 51 16.34 8.77 8.41
N VAL A 52 16.09 8.00 7.34
CA VAL A 52 15.67 6.60 7.42
C VAL A 52 16.73 5.77 8.14
N HIS A 53 18.00 5.86 7.74
CA HIS A 53 19.10 5.14 8.39
C HIS A 53 19.25 5.55 9.86
N LYS A 54 19.22 6.83 10.17
CA LYS A 54 19.28 7.32 11.54
C LYS A 54 18.12 6.82 12.39
N GLU A 55 16.91 6.82 11.85
CA GLU A 55 15.75 6.31 12.59
C GLU A 55 15.80 4.78 12.73
N ALA A 56 16.35 4.05 11.76
CA ALA A 56 16.49 2.58 11.80
C ALA A 56 17.66 2.08 12.65
N GLU A 57 18.70 2.88 12.85
CA GLU A 57 20.09 2.56 13.23
C GLU A 57 20.29 1.58 14.40
N LYS A 58 19.33 1.44 15.31
CA LYS A 58 19.48 0.60 16.50
C LYS A 58 18.56 -0.62 16.53
N ASP A 59 17.77 -0.81 15.48
CA ASP A 59 16.81 -1.90 15.45
C ASP A 59 17.20 -2.95 14.39
N LYS A 60 17.74 -4.08 14.86
CA LYS A 60 18.15 -5.21 14.00
C LYS A 60 17.03 -5.84 13.19
N ASP A 61 15.79 -5.53 13.52
CA ASP A 61 14.60 -6.04 12.83
C ASP A 61 14.03 -5.03 11.81
N VAL A 62 14.75 -3.92 11.55
CA VAL A 62 14.42 -2.96 10.48
C VAL A 62 15.39 -3.14 9.33
N PHE A 63 14.85 -3.52 8.18
CA PHE A 63 15.60 -3.75 6.93
C PHE A 63 15.27 -2.64 5.92
N VAL A 64 16.29 -1.96 5.44
CA VAL A 64 16.17 -0.93 4.39
C VAL A 64 16.82 -1.48 3.13
N LEU A 65 16.01 -1.77 2.11
CA LEU A 65 16.43 -2.38 0.87
C LEU A 65 16.31 -1.38 -0.28
N PHE A 66 17.45 -0.92 -0.78
CA PHE A 66 17.48 -0.10 -1.98
C PHE A 66 17.43 -1.02 -3.20
N LEU A 67 16.32 -0.97 -3.93
CA LEU A 67 16.07 -1.81 -5.10
C LEU A 67 16.36 -1.02 -6.39
N PRO A 68 17.11 -1.62 -7.32
CA PRO A 68 17.32 -1.03 -8.64
C PRO A 68 16.00 -0.98 -9.44
N PRO A 69 15.94 -0.16 -10.51
CA PRO A 69 14.83 -0.21 -11.46
C PRO A 69 14.57 -1.63 -11.98
N ALA A 70 13.31 -1.95 -12.28
CA ALA A 70 12.88 -3.26 -12.76
C ALA A 70 13.05 -4.44 -11.78
N SER A 71 13.07 -4.18 -10.46
CA SER A 71 13.06 -5.22 -9.41
C SER A 71 11.65 -5.80 -9.16
N ASP A 72 10.90 -6.08 -10.22
CA ASP A 72 9.50 -6.51 -10.11
C ASP A 72 9.35 -7.86 -9.39
N ILE A 73 10.32 -8.76 -9.58
CA ILE A 73 10.32 -10.08 -8.94
C ILE A 73 10.52 -9.94 -7.42
N GLU A 74 11.48 -9.13 -7.00
CA GLU A 74 11.78 -8.84 -5.59
C GLU A 74 10.60 -8.14 -4.92
N ILE A 75 10.02 -7.14 -5.57
CA ILE A 75 8.82 -6.44 -5.11
C ILE A 75 7.66 -7.42 -4.95
N ASN A 76 7.43 -8.27 -5.95
CA ASN A 76 6.38 -9.29 -5.88
C ASN A 76 6.62 -10.30 -4.74
N ALA A 77 7.87 -10.73 -4.55
CA ALA A 77 8.25 -11.65 -3.48
C ALA A 77 8.04 -11.00 -2.10
N LEU A 78 8.48 -9.74 -1.91
CA LEU A 78 8.27 -8.99 -0.67
C LEU A 78 6.79 -8.80 -0.36
N GLN A 79 5.98 -8.41 -1.35
CA GLN A 79 4.54 -8.27 -1.14
C GLN A 79 3.89 -9.62 -0.76
N ARG A 80 4.26 -10.71 -1.43
CA ARG A 80 3.71 -12.04 -1.12
C ARG A 80 4.18 -12.60 0.21
N GLY A 81 5.44 -12.34 0.60
CA GLY A 81 6.02 -12.79 1.86
C GLY A 81 5.58 -11.99 3.09
N SER A 82 5.02 -10.80 2.88
CA SER A 82 4.60 -9.92 3.97
C SER A 82 3.32 -10.39 4.66
N THR A 83 3.26 -10.18 5.96
CA THR A 83 2.04 -10.36 6.76
C THR A 83 1.10 -9.17 6.59
N ILE A 84 1.66 -7.96 6.56
CA ILE A 84 0.93 -6.69 6.38
C ILE A 84 1.74 -5.82 5.42
N ILE A 85 1.04 -5.16 4.50
CA ILE A 85 1.61 -4.13 3.64
C ILE A 85 1.18 -2.75 4.16
N LEU A 86 2.15 -1.85 4.23
CA LEU A 86 1.93 -0.45 4.58
C LEU A 86 2.06 0.45 3.36
N GLN A 87 1.25 1.51 3.32
CA GLN A 87 1.42 2.65 2.42
C GLN A 87 1.09 3.93 3.17
N LYS A 88 2.06 4.38 3.98
CA LYS A 88 1.90 5.54 4.85
C LYS A 88 2.38 6.81 4.16
N SER A 89 1.74 7.15 3.04
CA SER A 89 2.05 8.38 2.32
C SER A 89 1.46 9.62 2.97
N LEU A 90 2.14 10.75 2.88
CA LEU A 90 1.62 12.08 3.20
C LEU A 90 0.78 12.64 2.04
N ARG A 91 1.21 12.32 0.81
CA ARG A 91 0.46 12.61 -0.43
C ARG A 91 0.59 11.43 -1.38
N GLU A 92 -0.49 11.15 -2.09
CA GLU A 92 -0.53 10.05 -3.05
C GLU A 92 -1.46 10.43 -4.21
N GLY A 93 -1.06 10.11 -5.43
CA GLY A 93 -1.97 10.19 -6.56
C GLY A 93 -2.99 9.07 -6.48
N PHE A 94 -2.61 7.88 -6.89
CA PHE A 94 -3.44 6.69 -6.85
C PHE A 94 -2.95 5.66 -5.81
N GLY A 95 -1.65 5.34 -5.80
CA GLY A 95 -1.07 4.34 -4.90
C GLY A 95 -1.17 2.93 -5.46
N LEU A 96 -0.53 2.65 -6.59
CA LEU A 96 -0.53 1.33 -7.23
C LEU A 96 -0.10 0.21 -6.27
N THR A 97 0.85 0.45 -5.39
CA THR A 97 1.32 -0.50 -4.38
C THR A 97 0.18 -1.01 -3.49
N VAL A 98 -0.82 -0.16 -3.19
CA VAL A 98 -2.02 -0.54 -2.43
C VAL A 98 -2.84 -1.56 -3.22
N SER A 99 -3.17 -1.26 -4.49
CA SER A 99 -3.90 -2.19 -5.36
C SER A 99 -3.16 -3.51 -5.55
N GLU A 100 -1.84 -3.45 -5.76
CA GLU A 100 -0.99 -4.64 -5.93
C GLU A 100 -0.99 -5.54 -4.69
N ALA A 101 -0.86 -4.95 -3.50
CA ALA A 101 -0.90 -5.67 -2.24
C ALA A 101 -2.29 -6.32 -2.02
N MET A 102 -3.34 -5.55 -2.22
CA MET A 102 -4.72 -6.03 -2.10
C MET A 102 -5.02 -7.14 -3.12
N TRP A 103 -4.57 -6.99 -4.39
CA TRP A 103 -4.69 -8.05 -5.40
C TRP A 103 -4.02 -9.35 -4.99
N LYS A 104 -2.93 -9.29 -4.22
CA LYS A 104 -2.24 -10.45 -3.64
C LYS A 104 -2.92 -10.99 -2.37
N GLY A 105 -4.04 -10.41 -1.99
CA GLY A 105 -4.79 -10.81 -0.79
C GLY A 105 -4.09 -10.43 0.52
N LYS A 106 -3.23 -9.40 0.50
CA LYS A 106 -2.51 -8.96 1.69
C LYS A 106 -3.32 -7.95 2.49
N PRO A 107 -3.39 -8.10 3.82
CA PRO A 107 -3.89 -7.05 4.69
C PRO A 107 -3.09 -5.77 4.46
N THR A 108 -3.77 -4.69 4.12
CA THR A 108 -3.13 -3.42 3.77
C THR A 108 -3.57 -2.32 4.72
N ILE A 109 -2.61 -1.59 5.28
CA ILE A 109 -2.83 -0.38 6.07
C ILE A 109 -2.27 0.79 5.26
N ALA A 110 -3.12 1.76 4.92
CA ALA A 110 -2.72 2.89 4.09
C ALA A 110 -3.20 4.23 4.68
N SER A 111 -2.50 5.31 4.36
CA SER A 111 -2.96 6.66 4.69
C SER A 111 -4.21 7.01 3.88
N ALA A 112 -5.16 7.70 4.52
CA ALA A 112 -6.38 8.19 3.86
C ALA A 112 -6.09 9.48 3.07
N VAL A 113 -5.24 9.37 2.02
CA VAL A 113 -4.82 10.52 1.20
C VAL A 113 -4.93 10.21 -0.30
N GLY A 114 -5.19 11.22 -1.10
CA GLY A 114 -5.29 11.12 -2.56
C GLY A 114 -6.29 10.08 -3.03
N GLY A 115 -5.91 9.21 -3.96
CA GLY A 115 -6.75 8.14 -4.51
C GLY A 115 -6.86 6.88 -3.64
N ILE A 116 -6.12 6.78 -2.53
CA ILE A 116 -6.16 5.59 -1.66
C ILE A 116 -7.56 5.31 -1.09
N PRO A 117 -8.33 6.31 -0.59
CA PRO A 117 -9.69 6.06 -0.10
C PRO A 117 -10.67 5.52 -1.14
N LEU A 118 -10.38 5.68 -2.44
CA LEU A 118 -11.16 5.07 -3.51
C LEU A 118 -10.91 3.57 -3.64
N GLN A 119 -9.72 3.11 -3.23
CA GLN A 119 -9.30 1.71 -3.30
C GLN A 119 -9.62 0.93 -2.05
N VAL A 120 -9.69 1.59 -0.89
CA VAL A 120 -9.77 0.93 0.42
C VAL A 120 -11.06 1.31 1.13
N SER A 121 -11.93 0.34 1.35
CA SER A 121 -13.06 0.45 2.28
C SER A 121 -12.56 0.11 3.68
N HIS A 122 -12.51 1.12 4.57
CA HIS A 122 -11.97 0.99 5.92
C HIS A 122 -12.63 -0.13 6.72
N LYS A 123 -11.82 -1.02 7.32
CA LYS A 123 -12.22 -2.21 8.09
C LYS A 123 -12.94 -3.30 7.29
N TYR A 124 -13.10 -3.14 5.99
CA TYR A 124 -13.70 -4.15 5.12
C TYR A 124 -12.69 -4.75 4.15
N SER A 125 -12.04 -3.92 3.32
CA SER A 125 -11.06 -4.37 2.32
C SER A 125 -9.61 -3.97 2.65
N GLY A 126 -9.42 -3.20 3.69
CA GLY A 126 -8.14 -2.72 4.20
C GLY A 126 -8.36 -1.72 5.32
N ILE A 127 -7.29 -1.09 5.76
CA ILE A 127 -7.32 -0.12 6.85
C ILE A 127 -6.85 1.24 6.34
N LEU A 128 -7.64 2.28 6.61
CA LEU A 128 -7.25 3.67 6.41
C LEU A 128 -6.81 4.30 7.74
N THR A 129 -5.69 5.03 7.71
CA THR A 129 -5.13 5.72 8.88
C THR A 129 -4.78 7.17 8.55
N HIS A 130 -4.70 8.01 9.61
CA HIS A 130 -4.38 9.44 9.47
C HIS A 130 -3.13 9.85 10.28
N SER A 131 -2.53 8.91 11.03
CA SER A 131 -1.43 9.21 11.94
C SER A 131 -0.48 8.03 12.14
N VAL A 132 0.70 8.32 12.66
CA VAL A 132 1.68 7.32 13.11
C VAL A 132 1.05 6.40 14.17
N GLN A 133 0.35 6.97 15.15
CA GLN A 133 -0.30 6.23 16.24
C GLN A 133 -1.42 5.31 15.71
N GLY A 134 -2.24 5.82 14.79
CA GLY A 134 -3.28 5.01 14.14
C GLY A 134 -2.70 3.85 13.36
N THR A 135 -1.60 4.08 12.62
CA THR A 135 -0.88 3.02 11.91
C THR A 135 -0.32 1.98 12.87
N ALA A 136 0.34 2.40 13.96
CA ALA A 136 0.86 1.51 14.99
C ALA A 136 -0.25 0.67 15.66
N HIS A 137 -1.37 1.29 15.98
CA HIS A 137 -2.54 0.60 16.54
C HIS A 137 -3.01 -0.53 15.61
N TRP A 138 -3.17 -0.23 14.33
CA TRP A 138 -3.67 -1.22 13.37
C TRP A 138 -2.65 -2.30 13.02
N ILE A 139 -1.34 -2.00 13.02
CA ILE A 139 -0.31 -3.04 12.92
C ILE A 139 -0.47 -4.05 14.06
N LYS A 140 -0.52 -3.56 15.31
CA LYS A 140 -0.72 -4.40 16.50
C LYS A 140 -2.01 -5.23 16.40
N GLN A 141 -3.12 -4.58 16.02
CA GLN A 141 -4.42 -5.24 15.92
C GLN A 141 -4.39 -6.39 14.90
N LEU A 142 -3.87 -6.14 13.68
CA LEU A 142 -3.85 -7.14 12.62
C LEU A 142 -2.88 -8.31 12.90
N ILE A 143 -1.81 -8.08 13.67
CA ILE A 143 -0.92 -9.16 14.10
C ILE A 143 -1.60 -10.04 15.16
N ASN A 144 -2.33 -9.44 16.10
CA ASN A 144 -3.02 -10.15 17.17
C ASN A 144 -4.32 -10.83 16.71
N GLU A 145 -4.91 -10.36 15.60
CA GLU A 145 -6.16 -10.89 15.03
C GLU A 145 -5.95 -11.44 13.61
N PRO A 146 -5.26 -12.57 13.44
CA PRO A 146 -4.88 -13.09 12.13
C PRO A 146 -6.09 -13.46 11.24
N GLU A 147 -7.20 -13.88 11.83
CA GLU A 147 -8.43 -14.17 11.08
C GLU A 147 -9.06 -12.89 10.51
N PHE A 148 -9.08 -11.81 11.29
CA PHE A 148 -9.53 -10.51 10.80
C PHE A 148 -8.61 -10.00 9.68
N ALA A 149 -7.29 -10.09 9.88
CA ALA A 149 -6.31 -9.72 8.87
C ALA A 149 -6.50 -10.51 7.56
N ARG A 150 -6.69 -11.84 7.66
CA ARG A 150 -6.96 -12.71 6.51
C ARG A 150 -8.25 -12.30 5.77
N LYS A 151 -9.32 -12.02 6.51
CA LYS A 151 -10.60 -11.58 5.95
C LYS A 151 -10.46 -10.24 5.21
N LEU A 152 -9.73 -9.27 5.79
CA LEU A 152 -9.41 -8.00 5.12
C LEU A 152 -8.67 -8.22 3.79
N GLY A 153 -7.66 -9.09 3.78
CA GLY A 153 -6.91 -9.41 2.58
C GLY A 153 -7.79 -10.06 1.50
N GLN A 154 -8.65 -11.00 1.87
CA GLN A 154 -9.59 -11.63 0.94
C GLN A 154 -10.59 -10.63 0.35
N ASN A 155 -11.21 -9.82 1.19
CA ASN A 155 -12.14 -8.77 0.75
C ASN A 155 -11.42 -7.75 -0.15
N GLY A 156 -10.18 -7.38 0.22
CA GLY A 156 -9.34 -6.49 -0.58
C GLY A 156 -9.09 -7.05 -1.98
N LYS A 157 -8.75 -8.33 -2.08
CA LYS A 157 -8.54 -9.00 -3.37
C LYS A 157 -9.79 -8.98 -4.25
N GLU A 158 -10.95 -9.34 -3.69
CA GLU A 158 -12.22 -9.31 -4.43
C GLU A 158 -12.59 -7.88 -4.84
N HIS A 159 -12.35 -6.91 -3.96
CA HIS A 159 -12.59 -5.50 -4.27
C HIS A 159 -11.74 -5.02 -5.47
N ILE A 160 -10.45 -5.32 -5.49
CA ILE A 160 -9.56 -4.98 -6.62
C ILE A 160 -9.98 -5.71 -7.88
N LYS A 161 -10.29 -7.01 -7.79
CA LYS A 161 -10.76 -7.82 -8.93
C LYS A 161 -11.98 -7.19 -9.62
N ASN A 162 -12.93 -6.73 -8.84
CA ASN A 162 -14.20 -6.22 -9.35
C ASN A 162 -14.14 -4.77 -9.82
N ASN A 163 -13.18 -3.97 -9.32
CA ASN A 163 -13.21 -2.51 -9.51
C ASN A 163 -11.97 -1.92 -10.18
N PHE A 164 -10.80 -2.59 -10.14
CA PHE A 164 -9.53 -1.94 -10.50
C PHE A 164 -8.69 -2.70 -11.54
N LEU A 165 -9.20 -3.80 -12.11
CA LEU A 165 -8.50 -4.47 -13.19
C LEU A 165 -8.71 -3.75 -14.53
N ILE A 166 -7.72 -3.89 -15.42
CA ILE A 166 -7.77 -3.32 -16.78
C ILE A 166 -9.00 -3.81 -17.56
N THR A 167 -9.44 -5.04 -17.33
CA THR A 167 -10.63 -5.63 -17.97
C THR A 167 -11.90 -4.83 -17.67
N ARG A 168 -12.09 -4.38 -16.41
CA ARG A 168 -13.21 -3.50 -16.08
C ARG A 168 -13.09 -2.15 -16.78
N HIS A 169 -11.90 -1.56 -16.76
CA HIS A 169 -11.64 -0.28 -17.40
C HIS A 169 -11.93 -0.31 -18.90
N ILE A 170 -11.49 -1.36 -19.60
CA ILE A 170 -11.80 -1.57 -21.02
C ILE A 170 -13.32 -1.68 -21.24
N LYS A 171 -14.00 -2.46 -20.39
CA LYS A 171 -15.47 -2.58 -20.45
C LYS A 171 -16.15 -1.21 -20.35
N ASP A 172 -15.75 -0.38 -19.38
CA ASP A 172 -16.34 0.94 -19.17
C ASP A 172 -16.13 1.86 -20.38
N TYR A 173 -14.93 1.83 -21.00
CA TYR A 173 -14.66 2.57 -22.24
C TYR A 173 -15.48 2.06 -23.41
N MET A 174 -15.60 0.75 -23.58
CA MET A 174 -16.45 0.16 -24.64
C MET A 174 -17.91 0.59 -24.46
N LEU A 175 -18.43 0.58 -23.23
CA LEU A 175 -19.77 1.08 -22.91
C LEU A 175 -19.94 2.55 -23.27
N LEU A 176 -18.96 3.38 -22.92
CA LEU A 176 -18.97 4.80 -23.27
C LEU A 176 -19.02 4.99 -24.81
N PHE A 177 -18.17 4.30 -25.55
CA PHE A 177 -18.16 4.40 -27.01
C PHE A 177 -19.48 3.92 -27.61
N ILE A 178 -20.02 2.78 -27.17
CA ILE A 178 -21.32 2.29 -27.65
C ILE A 178 -22.40 3.34 -27.38
N SER A 179 -22.44 3.95 -26.22
CA SER A 179 -23.42 4.99 -25.89
C SER A 179 -23.31 6.23 -26.80
N LEU A 180 -22.08 6.59 -27.19
CA LEU A 180 -21.84 7.71 -28.11
C LEU A 180 -22.28 7.40 -29.56
N PHE A 181 -22.10 6.16 -30.02
CA PHE A 181 -22.49 5.73 -31.37
C PHE A 181 -23.97 5.41 -31.50
N HIS A 182 -24.66 5.03 -30.41
CA HIS A 182 -26.07 4.70 -30.38
C HIS A 182 -26.92 5.82 -29.75
N LYS A 183 -26.77 7.04 -30.24
CA LYS A 183 -27.55 8.20 -29.80
C LYS A 183 -29.04 7.94 -29.93
N GLY A 184 -29.79 8.14 -28.84
CA GLY A 184 -31.25 8.01 -28.81
C GLY A 184 -31.81 6.72 -28.22
N LYS A 185 -30.96 5.81 -27.74
CA LYS A 185 -31.40 4.65 -26.94
C LYS A 185 -31.14 4.93 -25.46
N GLU A 186 -32.19 4.91 -24.65
CA GLU A 186 -32.08 5.14 -23.20
C GLU A 186 -31.39 3.98 -22.46
N VAL A 187 -31.39 2.78 -23.05
CA VAL A 187 -30.79 1.58 -22.46
C VAL A 187 -30.00 0.81 -23.51
N VAL A 188 -28.76 0.51 -23.21
CA VAL A 188 -27.88 -0.40 -23.98
C VAL A 188 -27.70 -1.68 -23.17
N TYR A 189 -28.26 -2.78 -23.68
CA TYR A 189 -28.01 -4.12 -23.11
C TYR A 189 -26.70 -4.68 -23.68
N LEU A 190 -25.84 -5.23 -22.81
CA LEU A 190 -24.58 -5.88 -23.13
C LEU A 190 -24.62 -7.33 -22.75
#